data_1613d6c2c99c0ffe00660977281a2887
#
_entry.id   1613d6c2c99c0ffe00660977281a2887
#
_cell.length_a   1.000
_cell.length_b   1.000
_cell.length_c   1.000
_cell.angle_alpha   90.00
_cell.angle_beta   90.00
_cell.angle_gamma   90.00
#
_symmetry.space_group_name_H-M   'P 1'
#
loop_
_entity.id
_entity.type
_entity.pdbx_description
1 polymer ?
#
loop_
_entity_poly.entity_id
_entity_poly.type
_entity_poly.pdbx_seq_one_letter_code
_entity_poly.pdbx_strand_id
1 'polypeptide(L)'
;MRNYAGVFKVMNSVVYYSNTKQSKVIAEYFANQLEYTLTDIESECGNEYQNLVLVFPVHCQNIPDVVKWFLNKVKVESLSVIATYGKMCPGNVLYEVQQNYHKNIVAAAYIPTKHSYIEEDDNFVDFDKLHSIVAKINNPSYIQLPKRYKNPLANVFPKLRSQQGIKIQKNVDCNECNICAKHCSFNAIDKGVTNNRCIRCLRCVELCPQKALKIKKRFWLSLYFRKKTMAELIIYV
;
A
#
# COMPACT_ATOMS: atom_id res chain seq x y z
N MET A 1 -35.84 -32.39 8.81
CA MET A 1 -34.64 -31.62 9.14
C MET A 1 -34.00 -31.19 7.83
N ARG A 2 -34.14 -29.92 7.45
CA ARG A 2 -33.51 -29.38 6.24
C ARG A 2 -32.09 -28.91 6.62
N ASN A 3 -31.08 -29.62 6.11
CA ASN A 3 -29.70 -29.21 6.21
C ASN A 3 -29.50 -27.95 5.36
N TYR A 4 -29.47 -26.78 5.96
CA TYR A 4 -28.90 -25.57 5.36
C TYR A 4 -27.39 -25.70 5.48
N ALA A 5 -26.75 -26.45 4.57
CA ALA A 5 -25.35 -26.24 4.27
C ALA A 5 -25.27 -24.87 3.60
N GLY A 6 -24.93 -23.84 4.36
CA GLY A 6 -24.64 -22.54 3.82
C GLY A 6 -23.48 -22.66 2.83
N VAL A 7 -23.78 -22.50 1.54
CA VAL A 7 -22.76 -22.34 0.51
C VAL A 7 -22.04 -21.03 0.84
N PHE A 8 -20.93 -21.13 1.56
CA PHE A 8 -20.02 -20.00 1.72
C PHE A 8 -19.59 -19.60 0.31
N LYS A 9 -20.07 -18.45 -0.14
CA LYS A 9 -19.68 -17.88 -1.44
C LYS A 9 -18.21 -17.50 -1.33
N VAL A 10 -17.37 -18.42 -1.76
CA VAL A 10 -15.92 -18.20 -1.78
C VAL A 10 -15.63 -17.03 -2.69
N MET A 11 -15.09 -15.97 -2.16
CA MET A 11 -14.90 -14.72 -2.90
C MET A 11 -13.50 -14.63 -3.49
N ASN A 12 -13.44 -14.25 -4.77
CA ASN A 12 -12.22 -13.76 -5.40
C ASN A 12 -12.23 -12.22 -5.36
N SER A 13 -11.19 -11.61 -4.84
CA SER A 13 -11.18 -10.17 -4.65
C SER A 13 -9.78 -9.56 -4.80
N VAL A 14 -9.76 -8.31 -5.19
CA VAL A 14 -8.60 -7.43 -5.06
C VAL A 14 -8.87 -6.49 -3.89
N VAL A 15 -8.10 -6.63 -2.83
CA VAL A 15 -8.15 -5.73 -1.66
C VAL A 15 -6.95 -4.80 -1.70
N TYR A 16 -7.18 -3.50 -1.54
CA TYR A 16 -6.09 -2.54 -1.58
C TYR A 16 -6.08 -1.59 -0.38
N TYR A 17 -4.87 -1.13 -0.05
CA TYR A 17 -4.63 0.03 0.81
C TYR A 17 -3.90 1.11 0.00
N SER A 18 -4.41 2.33 0.00
CA SER A 18 -3.79 3.42 -0.76
C SER A 18 -3.95 4.77 -0.07
N ASN A 19 -2.87 5.55 0.03
CA ASN A 19 -2.90 6.89 0.59
C ASN A 19 -2.91 7.99 -0.48
N THR A 20 -2.17 7.78 -1.58
CA THR A 20 -1.97 8.75 -2.67
C THR A 20 -2.39 8.17 -4.03
N LYS A 21 -3.39 7.30 -4.03
CA LYS A 21 -4.01 6.62 -5.18
C LYS A 21 -3.09 5.69 -6.00
N GLN A 22 -1.77 5.69 -5.81
CA GLN A 22 -0.85 4.89 -6.63
C GLN A 22 -1.14 3.37 -6.53
N SER A 23 -1.27 2.84 -5.31
CA SER A 23 -1.63 1.43 -5.12
C SER A 23 -3.04 1.12 -5.62
N LYS A 24 -3.97 2.08 -5.56
CA LYS A 24 -5.34 1.91 -6.07
C LYS A 24 -5.35 1.69 -7.59
N VAL A 25 -4.59 2.49 -8.36
CA VAL A 25 -4.48 2.33 -9.83
C VAL A 25 -3.96 0.93 -10.20
N ILE A 26 -2.96 0.43 -9.47
CA ILE A 26 -2.45 -0.94 -9.67
C ILE A 26 -3.52 -1.99 -9.31
N ALA A 27 -4.27 -1.76 -8.23
CA ALA A 27 -5.35 -2.67 -7.81
C ALA A 27 -6.50 -2.69 -8.83
N GLU A 28 -6.87 -1.54 -9.39
CA GLU A 28 -7.86 -1.42 -10.46
C GLU A 28 -7.46 -2.22 -11.71
N TYR A 29 -6.18 -2.18 -12.09
CA TYR A 29 -5.67 -3.00 -13.19
C TYR A 29 -5.91 -4.51 -12.91
N PHE A 30 -5.50 -5.03 -11.75
CA PHE A 30 -5.71 -6.44 -11.43
C PHE A 30 -7.19 -6.81 -11.31
N ALA A 31 -8.02 -5.95 -10.73
CA ALA A 31 -9.46 -6.18 -10.64
C ALA A 31 -10.11 -6.33 -12.02
N ASN A 32 -9.73 -5.46 -12.96
CA ASN A 32 -10.22 -5.51 -14.32
C ASN A 32 -9.73 -6.74 -15.10
N GLN A 33 -8.43 -7.09 -14.97
CA GLN A 33 -7.86 -8.23 -15.70
C GLN A 33 -8.34 -9.60 -15.20
N LEU A 34 -8.70 -9.69 -13.92
CA LEU A 34 -9.14 -10.93 -13.26
C LEU A 34 -10.67 -11.01 -13.10
N GLU A 35 -11.39 -9.93 -13.42
CA GLU A 35 -12.83 -9.77 -13.15
C GLU A 35 -13.17 -9.99 -11.66
N TYR A 36 -12.27 -9.56 -10.76
CA TYR A 36 -12.44 -9.64 -9.32
C TYR A 36 -13.06 -8.38 -8.75
N THR A 37 -13.78 -8.52 -7.63
CA THR A 37 -14.29 -7.36 -6.89
C THR A 37 -13.14 -6.54 -6.32
N LEU A 38 -13.24 -5.21 -6.41
CA LEU A 38 -12.25 -4.28 -5.86
C LEU A 38 -12.75 -3.68 -4.55
N THR A 39 -11.98 -3.81 -3.47
CA THR A 39 -12.37 -3.36 -2.13
C THR A 39 -11.23 -2.58 -1.46
N ASP A 40 -11.54 -1.42 -0.87
CA ASP A 40 -10.59 -0.72 0.00
C ASP A 40 -10.51 -1.46 1.34
N ILE A 41 -9.30 -1.72 1.82
CA ILE A 41 -9.05 -2.43 3.08
C ILE A 41 -9.66 -1.73 4.31
N GLU A 42 -9.91 -0.42 4.22
CA GLU A 42 -10.51 0.39 5.29
C GLU A 42 -12.04 0.42 5.23
N SER A 43 -12.65 -0.14 4.19
CA SER A 43 -14.07 -0.41 4.11
C SER A 43 -14.40 -1.78 4.71
N GLU A 44 -15.65 -2.18 4.66
CA GLU A 44 -16.08 -3.50 5.14
C GLU A 44 -15.56 -4.59 4.19
N CYS A 45 -14.44 -5.22 4.56
CA CYS A 45 -13.84 -6.34 3.85
C CYS A 45 -14.33 -7.67 4.41
N GLY A 46 -14.52 -8.65 3.53
CA GLY A 46 -14.70 -10.05 3.94
C GLY A 46 -13.47 -10.58 4.69
N ASN A 47 -13.65 -11.67 5.41
CA ASN A 47 -12.56 -12.31 6.15
C ASN A 47 -12.09 -13.63 5.52
N GLU A 48 -12.77 -14.15 4.50
CA GLU A 48 -12.47 -15.44 3.86
C GLU A 48 -12.49 -15.30 2.34
N TYR A 49 -11.39 -15.71 1.69
CA TYR A 49 -11.21 -15.62 0.24
C TYR A 49 -10.62 -16.92 -0.30
N GLN A 50 -11.00 -17.28 -1.52
CA GLN A 50 -10.33 -18.32 -2.29
C GLN A 50 -9.06 -17.73 -2.91
N ASN A 51 -9.24 -16.70 -3.76
CA ASN A 51 -8.13 -15.98 -4.36
C ASN A 51 -8.20 -14.52 -3.93
N LEU A 52 -7.12 -14.03 -3.35
CA LEU A 52 -6.97 -12.65 -2.92
C LEU A 52 -5.74 -12.02 -3.56
N VAL A 53 -5.93 -10.89 -4.21
CA VAL A 53 -4.84 -10.00 -4.60
C VAL A 53 -4.78 -8.85 -3.61
N LEU A 54 -3.73 -8.76 -2.82
CA LEU A 54 -3.54 -7.70 -1.82
C LEU A 54 -2.53 -6.69 -2.31
N VAL A 55 -2.99 -5.44 -2.54
CA VAL A 55 -2.18 -4.35 -3.10
C VAL A 55 -1.98 -3.24 -2.06
N PHE A 56 -0.74 -2.90 -1.74
CA PHE A 56 -0.47 -1.86 -0.73
C PHE A 56 0.88 -1.15 -0.93
N PRO A 57 1.05 0.09 -0.42
CA PRO A 57 2.31 0.81 -0.50
C PRO A 57 3.27 0.36 0.59
N VAL A 58 4.55 0.29 0.27
CA VAL A 58 5.62 0.12 1.28
C VAL A 58 5.81 1.40 2.08
N HIS A 59 5.73 1.32 3.40
CA HIS A 59 5.99 2.44 4.31
C HIS A 59 7.36 2.31 4.99
N CYS A 60 8.35 3.07 4.55
CA CYS A 60 9.72 3.05 5.12
C CYS A 60 10.29 1.62 5.24
N GLN A 61 10.16 0.81 4.20
CA GLN A 61 10.55 -0.61 4.14
C GLN A 61 9.72 -1.54 5.04
N ASN A 62 8.53 -1.12 5.46
CA ASN A 62 7.63 -1.92 6.30
C ASN A 62 6.26 -2.10 5.68
N ILE A 63 5.57 -3.16 6.11
CA ILE A 63 4.16 -3.39 5.86
C ILE A 63 3.37 -2.33 6.64
N PRO A 64 2.40 -1.61 6.05
CA PRO A 64 1.52 -0.69 6.77
C PRO A 64 0.73 -1.40 7.88
N ASP A 65 0.50 -0.74 9.02
CA ASP A 65 -0.16 -1.36 10.16
C ASP A 65 -1.60 -1.81 9.86
N VAL A 66 -2.33 -1.08 9.00
CA VAL A 66 -3.66 -1.48 8.50
C VAL A 66 -3.58 -2.82 7.75
N VAL A 67 -2.55 -3.01 6.91
CA VAL A 67 -2.32 -4.25 6.17
C VAL A 67 -1.93 -5.39 7.10
N LYS A 68 -1.08 -5.14 8.11
CA LYS A 68 -0.74 -6.14 9.13
C LYS A 68 -1.97 -6.62 9.88
N TRP A 69 -2.85 -5.69 10.28
CA TRP A 69 -4.10 -6.03 10.96
C TRP A 69 -5.01 -6.89 10.09
N PHE A 70 -5.15 -6.57 8.81
CA PHE A 70 -5.90 -7.35 7.84
C PHE A 70 -5.32 -8.75 7.66
N LEU A 71 -4.00 -8.87 7.44
CA LEU A 71 -3.31 -10.16 7.26
C LEU A 71 -3.45 -11.10 8.46
N ASN A 72 -3.57 -10.58 9.68
CA ASN A 72 -3.81 -11.37 10.88
C ASN A 72 -5.22 -11.97 10.95
N LYS A 73 -6.20 -11.35 10.31
CA LYS A 73 -7.62 -11.76 10.39
C LYS A 73 -8.06 -12.57 9.18
N VAL A 74 -7.52 -12.27 8.00
CA VAL A 74 -7.98 -12.86 6.75
C VAL A 74 -7.58 -14.33 6.66
N LYS A 75 -8.53 -15.17 6.23
CA LYS A 75 -8.30 -16.53 5.76
C LYS A 75 -8.30 -16.51 4.24
N VAL A 76 -7.30 -17.09 3.62
CA VAL A 76 -7.14 -17.10 2.16
C VAL A 76 -6.47 -18.40 1.73
N GLU A 77 -6.99 -19.02 0.67
CA GLU A 77 -6.36 -20.21 0.08
C GLU A 77 -5.15 -19.81 -0.77
N SER A 78 -5.33 -18.87 -1.67
CA SER A 78 -4.28 -18.40 -2.59
C SER A 78 -4.13 -16.88 -2.49
N LEU A 79 -2.97 -16.41 -2.01
CA LEU A 79 -2.67 -14.99 -1.85
C LEU A 79 -1.66 -14.51 -2.90
N SER A 80 -2.00 -13.44 -3.60
CA SER A 80 -1.05 -12.67 -4.40
C SER A 80 -0.76 -11.33 -3.72
N VAL A 81 0.52 -10.98 -3.59
CA VAL A 81 0.94 -9.79 -2.82
C VAL A 81 1.66 -8.80 -3.71
N ILE A 82 1.07 -7.64 -3.88
CA ILE A 82 1.60 -6.57 -4.72
C ILE A 82 1.97 -5.37 -3.84
N ALA A 83 3.27 -5.15 -3.67
CA ALA A 83 3.80 -4.04 -2.89
C ALA A 83 4.25 -2.91 -3.81
N THR A 84 3.54 -1.77 -3.81
CA THR A 84 4.00 -0.57 -4.53
C THR A 84 5.02 0.19 -3.69
N TYR A 85 6.02 0.80 -4.34
CA TYR A 85 7.04 1.56 -3.63
C TYR A 85 7.52 2.77 -4.43
N GLY A 86 7.88 3.83 -3.73
CA GLY A 86 8.29 5.10 -4.33
C GLY A 86 9.75 5.11 -4.80
N LYS A 87 10.17 4.15 -5.64
CA LYS A 87 11.50 4.05 -6.26
C LYS A 87 12.69 4.16 -5.28
N MET A 88 12.44 3.86 -4.02
CA MET A 88 13.45 3.70 -2.97
C MET A 88 13.55 2.23 -2.61
N CYS A 89 14.43 1.84 -1.70
CA CYS A 89 14.54 0.45 -1.27
C CYS A 89 13.19 -0.07 -0.73
N PRO A 90 12.56 -1.08 -1.35
CA PRO A 90 11.27 -1.61 -0.89
C PRO A 90 11.39 -2.47 0.38
N GLY A 91 12.62 -2.83 0.79
CA GLY A 91 12.85 -3.69 1.93
C GLY A 91 12.50 -5.16 1.67
N ASN A 92 12.07 -5.84 2.73
CA ASN A 92 11.82 -7.28 2.72
C ASN A 92 10.32 -7.62 2.90
N VAL A 93 9.44 -6.71 2.49
CA VAL A 93 8.00 -6.71 2.83
C VAL A 93 7.29 -7.97 2.34
N LEU A 94 7.55 -8.41 1.10
CA LEU A 94 6.89 -9.60 0.54
C LEU A 94 7.27 -10.87 1.30
N TYR A 95 8.57 -11.05 1.57
CA TYR A 95 9.07 -12.16 2.39
C TYR A 95 8.47 -12.13 3.80
N GLU A 96 8.37 -10.94 4.42
CA GLU A 96 7.75 -10.76 5.74
C GLU A 96 6.26 -11.13 5.74
N VAL A 97 5.52 -10.86 4.65
CA VAL A 97 4.13 -11.33 4.52
C VAL A 97 4.09 -12.86 4.55
N GLN A 98 4.91 -13.53 3.77
CA GLN A 98 4.92 -15.00 3.73
C GLN A 98 5.30 -15.61 5.08
N GLN A 99 6.37 -15.14 5.72
CA GLN A 99 6.92 -15.74 6.93
C GLN A 99 6.08 -15.43 8.18
N ASN A 100 5.68 -14.16 8.35
CA ASN A 100 5.05 -13.73 9.61
C ASN A 100 3.55 -14.04 9.67
N TYR A 101 2.91 -14.23 8.51
CA TYR A 101 1.46 -14.49 8.43
C TYR A 101 1.14 -15.88 7.89
N HIS A 102 2.16 -16.69 7.58
CA HIS A 102 2.01 -18.08 7.12
C HIS A 102 1.01 -18.23 5.96
N LYS A 103 1.10 -17.33 4.96
CA LYS A 103 0.19 -17.33 3.82
C LYS A 103 0.78 -18.10 2.63
N ASN A 104 -0.08 -18.80 1.93
CA ASN A 104 0.23 -19.47 0.67
C ASN A 104 0.31 -18.45 -0.46
N ILE A 105 1.52 -18.03 -0.82
CA ILE A 105 1.75 -17.03 -1.87
C ILE A 105 1.81 -17.71 -3.24
N VAL A 106 1.01 -17.22 -4.20
CA VAL A 106 0.99 -17.71 -5.58
C VAL A 106 1.71 -16.77 -6.55
N ALA A 107 1.66 -15.46 -6.28
CA ALA A 107 2.40 -14.46 -7.03
C ALA A 107 2.76 -13.29 -6.12
N ALA A 108 3.88 -12.63 -6.40
CA ALA A 108 4.24 -11.43 -5.67
C ALA A 108 5.03 -10.45 -6.55
N ALA A 109 4.88 -9.14 -6.30
CA ALA A 109 5.65 -8.15 -7.02
C ALA A 109 5.96 -6.91 -6.18
N TYR A 110 7.12 -6.30 -6.45
CA TYR A 110 7.42 -4.92 -6.09
C TYR A 110 7.26 -4.04 -7.33
N ILE A 111 6.28 -3.14 -7.31
CA ILE A 111 5.98 -2.24 -8.43
C ILE A 111 6.46 -0.83 -8.09
N PRO A 112 7.41 -0.26 -8.87
CA PRO A 112 7.85 1.11 -8.69
C PRO A 112 6.74 2.07 -9.09
N THR A 113 6.38 2.99 -8.20
CA THR A 113 5.38 4.02 -8.46
C THR A 113 5.95 5.39 -8.13
N LYS A 114 5.24 6.45 -8.49
CA LYS A 114 5.59 7.81 -8.10
C LYS A 114 5.83 7.90 -6.59
N HIS A 115 6.95 8.52 -6.19
CA HIS A 115 7.23 8.76 -4.78
C HIS A 115 6.35 9.88 -4.25
N SER A 116 5.60 9.64 -3.17
CA SER A 116 4.63 10.61 -2.63
C SER A 116 5.23 11.97 -2.22
N TYR A 117 6.54 12.06 -2.03
CA TYR A 117 7.24 13.28 -1.65
C TYR A 117 7.99 13.97 -2.80
N ILE A 118 7.90 13.44 -4.03
CA ILE A 118 8.57 13.98 -5.22
C ILE A 118 7.48 14.33 -6.23
N GLU A 119 7.34 15.63 -6.54
CA GLU A 119 6.29 16.13 -7.44
C GLU A 119 6.56 15.77 -8.90
N GLU A 120 7.83 15.78 -9.30
CA GLU A 120 8.32 15.57 -10.67
C GLU A 120 8.55 14.08 -11.02
N ASP A 121 8.12 13.16 -10.14
CA ASP A 121 8.30 11.72 -10.37
C ASP A 121 7.16 11.15 -11.22
N ASP A 122 7.48 10.09 -12.00
CA ASP A 122 6.55 9.46 -12.93
C ASP A 122 5.72 8.34 -12.28
N ASN A 123 4.50 8.19 -12.77
CA ASN A 123 3.64 7.06 -12.44
C ASN A 123 4.16 5.78 -13.13
N PHE A 124 3.76 4.62 -12.60
CA PHE A 124 3.95 3.35 -13.28
C PHE A 124 3.03 3.28 -14.52
N VAL A 125 3.61 2.89 -15.66
CA VAL A 125 2.88 2.82 -16.96
C VAL A 125 3.04 1.47 -17.67
N ASP A 126 3.99 0.63 -17.26
CA ASP A 126 4.36 -0.64 -17.94
C ASP A 126 3.42 -1.80 -17.55
N PHE A 127 2.12 -1.62 -17.65
CA PHE A 127 1.13 -2.61 -17.24
C PHE A 127 1.24 -3.95 -17.97
N ASP A 128 1.73 -3.96 -19.20
CA ASP A 128 1.95 -5.19 -19.96
C ASP A 128 2.91 -6.16 -19.26
N LYS A 129 3.88 -5.63 -18.53
CA LYS A 129 4.82 -6.44 -17.73
C LYS A 129 4.15 -7.18 -16.57
N LEU A 130 2.91 -6.83 -16.20
CA LEU A 130 2.15 -7.47 -15.14
C LEU A 130 1.33 -8.67 -15.62
N HIS A 131 1.23 -8.94 -16.93
CA HIS A 131 0.47 -10.08 -17.47
C HIS A 131 0.93 -11.43 -16.93
N SER A 132 2.22 -11.61 -16.66
CA SER A 132 2.74 -12.84 -16.05
C SER A 132 2.15 -13.10 -14.65
N ILE A 133 1.89 -12.05 -13.89
CA ILE A 133 1.24 -12.15 -12.58
C ILE A 133 -0.23 -12.57 -12.75
N VAL A 134 -0.95 -11.97 -13.71
CA VAL A 134 -2.35 -12.34 -14.01
C VAL A 134 -2.43 -13.80 -14.45
N ALA A 135 -1.55 -14.25 -15.35
CA ALA A 135 -1.49 -15.64 -15.79
C ALA A 135 -1.22 -16.60 -14.63
N LYS A 136 -0.33 -16.22 -13.70
CA LYS A 136 -0.01 -17.01 -12.51
C LYS A 136 -1.17 -17.10 -11.53
N ILE A 137 -1.94 -16.03 -11.35
CA ILE A 137 -3.14 -16.01 -10.49
C ILE A 137 -4.23 -16.93 -11.06
N ASN A 138 -4.39 -16.97 -12.39
CA ASN A 138 -5.36 -17.86 -13.06
C ASN A 138 -4.94 -19.34 -13.02
N ASN A 139 -3.64 -19.63 -12.91
CA ASN A 139 -3.08 -20.98 -12.79
C ASN A 139 -2.19 -21.06 -11.53
N PRO A 140 -2.80 -21.09 -10.33
CA PRO A 140 -2.08 -20.89 -9.09
C PRO A 140 -1.18 -22.10 -8.75
N SER A 141 0.08 -21.82 -8.42
CA SER A 141 0.98 -22.72 -7.72
C SER A 141 1.81 -21.92 -6.72
N TYR A 142 2.04 -22.49 -5.56
CA TYR A 142 2.72 -21.76 -4.47
C TYR A 142 4.19 -21.50 -4.78
N ILE A 143 4.65 -20.33 -4.41
CA ILE A 143 6.03 -19.88 -4.57
C ILE A 143 6.68 -19.60 -3.21
N GLN A 144 8.01 -19.70 -3.17
CA GLN A 144 8.82 -19.27 -2.04
C GLN A 144 9.50 -17.94 -2.37
N LEU A 145 9.35 -16.97 -1.48
CA LEU A 145 9.88 -15.64 -1.70
C LEU A 145 11.30 -15.52 -1.10
N PRO A 146 12.26 -14.99 -1.86
CA PRO A 146 13.60 -14.80 -1.35
C PRO A 146 13.66 -13.66 -0.33
N LYS A 147 14.51 -13.82 0.69
CA LYS A 147 14.84 -12.74 1.61
C LYS A 147 15.64 -11.66 0.89
N ARG A 148 15.22 -10.41 1.05
CA ARG A 148 15.87 -9.23 0.47
C ARG A 148 16.47 -8.35 1.58
N TYR A 149 17.32 -7.41 1.17
CA TYR A 149 17.88 -6.43 2.09
C TYR A 149 16.78 -5.56 2.71
N LYS A 150 16.83 -5.38 4.02
CA LYS A 150 16.07 -4.40 4.78
C LYS A 150 17.02 -3.66 5.71
N ASN A 151 16.92 -2.34 5.75
CA ASN A 151 17.73 -1.56 6.68
C ASN A 151 17.41 -1.96 8.13
N PRO A 152 18.39 -2.35 8.96
CA PRO A 152 18.14 -2.74 10.35
C PRO A 152 17.39 -1.69 11.17
N LEU A 153 17.58 -0.39 10.86
CA LEU A 153 16.90 0.71 11.54
C LEU A 153 15.46 0.96 11.00
N ALA A 154 15.02 0.26 9.94
CA ALA A 154 13.69 0.47 9.38
C ALA A 154 12.58 0.14 10.38
N ASN A 155 12.78 -0.84 11.26
CA ASN A 155 11.80 -1.25 12.27
C ASN A 155 11.80 -0.34 13.52
N VAL A 156 12.92 0.33 13.80
CA VAL A 156 13.09 1.08 15.05
C VAL A 156 12.40 2.44 14.99
N PHE A 157 12.45 3.15 13.82
CA PHE A 157 12.00 4.54 13.73
C PHE A 157 11.20 4.88 12.46
N PRO A 158 10.25 4.07 11.96
CA PRO A 158 9.57 4.39 10.69
C PRO A 158 8.80 5.71 10.78
N LYS A 159 8.13 5.98 11.90
CA LYS A 159 7.36 7.19 12.18
C LYS A 159 8.25 8.41 12.38
N LEU A 160 9.30 8.28 13.17
CA LEU A 160 10.23 9.36 13.48
C LEU A 160 10.93 9.87 12.21
N ARG A 161 11.38 8.98 11.34
CA ARG A 161 12.02 9.34 10.05
C ARG A 161 11.11 10.17 9.16
N SER A 162 9.83 9.79 9.01
CA SER A 162 8.87 10.55 8.21
C SER A 162 8.56 11.92 8.82
N GLN A 163 8.41 12.00 10.14
CA GLN A 163 8.15 13.24 10.86
C GLN A 163 9.33 14.22 10.80
N GLN A 164 10.56 13.72 10.87
CA GLN A 164 11.76 14.56 10.75
C GLN A 164 11.99 15.06 9.33
N GLY A 165 11.55 14.31 8.30
CA GLY A 165 11.80 14.67 6.90
C GLY A 165 10.75 15.60 6.29
N ILE A 166 9.50 15.49 6.74
CA ILE A 166 8.33 16.13 6.12
C ILE A 166 7.51 16.90 7.16
N LYS A 167 7.08 18.11 6.80
CA LYS A 167 6.07 18.87 7.52
C LYS A 167 4.87 19.11 6.58
N ILE A 168 3.65 18.83 7.06
CA ILE A 168 2.42 19.21 6.38
C ILE A 168 2.00 20.55 6.95
N GLN A 169 1.74 21.52 6.08
CA GLN A 169 1.34 22.87 6.46
C GLN A 169 0.05 23.24 5.75
N LYS A 170 -0.88 23.87 6.46
CA LYS A 170 -2.06 24.48 5.86
C LYS A 170 -1.72 25.93 5.42
N ASN A 171 -2.28 26.34 4.29
CA ASN A 171 -2.25 27.71 3.81
C ASN A 171 -3.59 28.42 4.09
N VAL A 172 -3.73 29.66 3.64
CA VAL A 172 -4.91 30.51 3.85
C VAL A 172 -6.19 30.01 3.17
N ASP A 173 -6.06 29.15 2.14
CA ASP A 173 -7.21 28.60 1.41
C ASP A 173 -7.96 27.52 2.22
N CYS A 174 -7.48 27.15 3.41
CA CYS A 174 -8.11 26.15 4.26
C CYS A 174 -9.40 26.70 4.88
N ASN A 175 -10.54 26.20 4.42
CA ASN A 175 -11.87 26.53 4.94
C ASN A 175 -12.31 25.64 6.12
N GLU A 176 -11.40 24.88 6.72
CA GLU A 176 -11.63 24.01 7.88
C GLU A 176 -12.76 22.96 7.71
N CYS A 177 -13.04 22.52 6.48
CA CYS A 177 -14.08 21.53 6.17
C CYS A 177 -13.90 20.15 6.83
N ASN A 178 -12.76 19.90 7.42
CA ASN A 178 -12.40 18.71 8.19
C ASN A 178 -12.41 17.37 7.40
N ILE A 179 -12.45 17.38 6.06
CA ILE A 179 -12.34 16.18 5.22
C ILE A 179 -11.04 15.43 5.54
N CYS A 180 -9.95 16.16 5.76
CA CYS A 180 -8.66 15.59 6.13
C CYS A 180 -8.69 14.80 7.44
N ALA A 181 -9.48 15.21 8.44
CA ALA A 181 -9.64 14.52 9.71
C ALA A 181 -10.52 13.28 9.56
N LYS A 182 -11.65 13.38 8.83
CA LYS A 182 -12.57 12.25 8.59
C LYS A 182 -11.90 11.06 7.93
N HIS A 183 -10.92 11.30 7.06
CA HIS A 183 -10.20 10.25 6.31
C HIS A 183 -8.83 9.91 6.90
N CYS A 184 -8.51 10.35 8.11
CA CYS A 184 -7.23 10.05 8.75
C CYS A 184 -7.34 8.81 9.62
N SER A 185 -6.86 7.67 9.14
CA SER A 185 -6.84 6.38 9.87
C SER A 185 -6.08 6.42 11.21
N PHE A 186 -5.31 7.50 11.45
CA PHE A 186 -4.49 7.67 12.67
C PHE A 186 -5.06 8.74 13.62
N ASN A 187 -6.18 9.36 13.29
CA ASN A 187 -6.73 10.52 14.03
C ASN A 187 -5.63 11.57 14.32
N ALA A 188 -4.84 11.89 13.30
CA ALA A 188 -3.58 12.63 13.42
C ALA A 188 -3.62 14.03 12.81
N ILE A 189 -4.77 14.49 12.38
CA ILE A 189 -4.98 15.83 11.82
C ILE A 189 -6.37 16.34 12.21
N ASP A 190 -6.43 17.59 12.57
CA ASP A 190 -7.69 18.32 12.80
C ASP A 190 -7.57 19.70 12.17
N LYS A 191 -8.60 20.16 11.44
CA LYS A 191 -8.66 21.47 10.76
C LYS A 191 -7.35 21.82 10.01
N GLY A 192 -6.75 20.81 9.36
CA GLY A 192 -5.51 20.96 8.61
C GLY A 192 -4.21 20.96 9.45
N VAL A 193 -4.29 20.84 10.78
CA VAL A 193 -3.13 20.82 11.68
C VAL A 193 -2.83 19.40 12.13
N THR A 194 -1.59 18.95 11.92
CA THR A 194 -1.16 17.58 12.29
C THR A 194 -0.60 17.51 13.70
N ASN A 195 -0.90 16.40 14.41
CA ASN A 195 -0.34 16.07 15.72
C ASN A 195 0.80 15.02 15.63
N ASN A 196 1.28 14.56 16.80
CA ASN A 196 2.39 13.59 16.92
C ASN A 196 2.06 12.16 16.45
N ARG A 197 0.79 11.82 16.20
CA ARG A 197 0.38 10.51 15.64
C ARG A 197 0.56 10.46 14.13
N CYS A 198 0.77 11.60 13.46
CA CYS A 198 0.87 11.68 12.01
C CYS A 198 2.09 10.93 11.46
N ILE A 199 1.86 9.94 10.60
CA ILE A 199 2.91 9.16 9.92
C ILE A 199 3.35 9.77 8.58
N ARG A 200 2.82 10.91 8.20
CA ARG A 200 3.11 11.61 6.93
C ARG A 200 2.76 10.81 5.67
N CYS A 201 1.67 10.05 5.70
CA CYS A 201 1.18 9.27 4.55
C CYS A 201 0.62 10.11 3.40
N LEU A 202 0.38 11.39 3.62
CA LEU A 202 -0.14 12.40 2.68
C LEU A 202 -1.58 12.18 2.18
N ARG A 203 -2.35 11.23 2.70
CA ARG A 203 -3.76 11.06 2.33
C ARG A 203 -4.55 12.36 2.49
N CYS A 204 -4.34 13.10 3.57
CA CYS A 204 -5.01 14.39 3.81
C CYS A 204 -4.63 15.47 2.78
N VAL A 205 -3.41 15.45 2.27
CA VAL A 205 -2.95 16.36 1.20
C VAL A 205 -3.64 16.02 -0.11
N GLU A 206 -3.71 14.73 -0.45
CA GLU A 206 -4.36 14.22 -1.67
C GLU A 206 -5.86 14.47 -1.69
N LEU A 207 -6.53 14.31 -0.55
CA LEU A 207 -7.99 14.46 -0.43
C LEU A 207 -8.47 15.89 -0.20
N CYS A 208 -7.56 16.85 -0.01
CA CYS A 208 -7.95 18.24 0.28
C CYS A 208 -8.61 18.89 -0.95
N PRO A 209 -9.91 19.21 -0.93
CA PRO A 209 -10.61 19.78 -2.08
C PRO A 209 -10.12 21.20 -2.40
N GLN A 210 -9.66 21.94 -1.39
CA GLN A 210 -9.09 23.28 -1.54
C GLN A 210 -7.59 23.25 -1.89
N LYS A 211 -6.95 22.05 -1.96
CA LYS A 211 -5.51 21.91 -2.11
C LYS A 211 -4.71 22.79 -1.12
N ALA A 212 -5.31 23.03 0.04
CA ALA A 212 -4.78 23.92 1.07
C ALA A 212 -3.66 23.28 1.93
N LEU A 213 -3.47 21.98 1.83
CA LEU A 213 -2.41 21.29 2.55
C LEU A 213 -1.20 21.10 1.63
N LYS A 214 -0.06 21.65 2.06
CA LYS A 214 1.21 21.60 1.33
C LYS A 214 2.27 20.84 2.11
N ILE A 215 3.18 20.19 1.37
CA ILE A 215 4.35 19.51 1.97
C ILE A 215 5.54 20.47 1.97
N LYS A 216 6.22 20.53 3.12
CA LYS A 216 7.53 21.15 3.23
C LYS A 216 8.56 20.08 3.54
N LYS A 217 9.48 19.85 2.60
CA LYS A 217 10.62 18.91 2.76
C LYS A 217 11.78 19.60 3.47
N ARG A 218 12.46 18.91 4.37
CA ARG A 218 13.74 19.38 4.90
C ARG A 218 14.85 19.17 3.88
N PHE A 219 15.84 20.07 3.87
CA PHE A 219 16.93 20.07 2.89
C PHE A 219 17.66 18.73 2.75
N TRP A 220 18.02 18.10 3.85
CA TRP A 220 18.70 16.80 3.83
C TRP A 220 17.89 15.69 3.17
N LEU A 221 16.54 15.72 3.27
CA LEU A 221 15.68 14.77 2.62
C LEU A 221 15.66 14.97 1.10
N SER A 222 15.71 16.21 0.65
CA SER A 222 15.83 16.54 -0.79
C SER A 222 17.15 16.03 -1.38
N LEU A 223 18.26 16.15 -0.63
CA LEU A 223 19.55 15.57 -1.02
C LEU A 223 19.53 14.04 -1.05
N TYR A 224 18.84 13.41 -0.08
CA TYR A 224 18.69 11.96 -0.02
C TYR A 224 17.94 11.41 -1.25
N PHE A 225 16.87 12.06 -1.68
CA PHE A 225 16.10 11.65 -2.86
C PHE A 225 16.88 11.80 -4.18
N ARG A 226 17.80 12.75 -4.28
CA ARG A 226 18.66 12.92 -5.48
C ARG A 226 19.64 11.75 -5.68
N LYS A 227 20.00 11.04 -4.64
CA LYS A 227 21.09 10.04 -4.67
C LYS A 227 20.66 8.60 -4.96
N LYS A 228 19.39 8.24 -4.85
CA LYS A 228 18.93 6.84 -4.96
C LYS A 228 17.53 6.75 -5.55
N THR A 229 17.44 6.46 -6.82
CA THR A 229 16.22 5.97 -7.45
C THR A 229 16.42 4.52 -7.86
N MET A 230 15.62 3.60 -7.29
CA MET A 230 15.52 2.21 -7.72
C MET A 230 14.16 2.04 -8.39
N ALA A 231 14.11 2.18 -9.71
CA ALA A 231 12.87 2.02 -10.48
C ALA A 231 12.72 0.59 -11.04
N GLU A 232 13.07 -0.42 -10.24
CA GLU A 232 13.06 -1.81 -10.67
C GLU A 232 11.70 -2.46 -10.41
N LEU A 233 11.06 -2.99 -11.46
CA LEU A 233 9.92 -3.89 -11.33
C LEU A 233 10.45 -5.31 -11.02
N ILE A 234 10.04 -5.87 -9.88
CA ILE A 234 10.47 -7.19 -9.45
C ILE A 234 9.24 -8.08 -9.35
N ILE A 235 9.23 -9.18 -10.10
CA ILE A 235 8.11 -10.13 -10.18
C ILE A 235 8.58 -11.51 -9.72
N TYR A 236 7.72 -12.17 -8.93
CA TYR A 236 7.86 -13.56 -8.50
C TYR A 236 6.57 -14.30 -8.91
N VAL A 237 6.70 -15.29 -9.80
CA VAL A 237 5.61 -16.10 -10.35
C VAL A 237 6.01 -17.56 -10.47
#